data_6d51f11f031434ce83b1040271e627c5
#
_entry.id   6d51f11f031434ce83b1040271e627c5
#
_cell.length_a   1.000
_cell.length_b   1.000
_cell.length_c   1.000
_cell.angle_alpha   90.00
_cell.angle_beta   90.00
_cell.angle_gamma   90.00
#
_symmetry.space_group_name_H-M   'P 1'
#
loop_
_entity.id
_entity.type
_entity.pdbx_description
1 polymer ?
#
loop_
_entity_poly.entity_id
_entity_poly.type
_entity_poly.pdbx_seq_one_letter_code
_entity_poly.pdbx_strand_id
1 'polypeptide(L)'
;MGCIVGPNGKGGDALYFNFNQDGAPLFLVQVDPDTGEARQFNAPQGPGAWALIAGPDEKIYLGTWDGGLILRFDPRQPEKGIEVVGRPAASESYLWQYDVGKDGKLYACTYPQAKLVSFDPATGKMEDLGRMHPTEMYARSLAVGPNGKVYVGIGTEMGDLVVYDPATKQHRSIMPEKFRNTAPGNFVGVTRRSDGQIYVACHAGLLRVDDESVTRVESAPELPPLKLRDGREVTAFGRGSFSLRDPKKGKVAERTFKYSGAGDMIFVVGTGPGGTIYGSTALPLEVFRFDPRVGRSEHLGGMPGGEVYSILDHANQVYLCYYGGAVMNLYDPAKPLWKFGTGADCNPISFGGVGDGHLRPRAMIRGPGGLIYIGSEPPYGQLGGAMAVWDPQQNKTIENYRNLVTNQSIVSLAWEPKSGLIFGGSGNWGGGGTRPTEKEARFFAFDPQQKRKVFEAALAPGAGSYPATAAADGKVYTTVGDRLFTFDPQTMQLVRTNSLPGPQQQISLGRHRNGLLVGLTGRAVYVFDAMKGEVVHSAAAPAQILCGYALTDEAVYFGSGPRLWRYWLPRLEGSK
;
A
#
# COMPACT_ATOMS: atom_id res chain seq x y z
N MET A 1 3.55 2.90 -11.88
CA MET A 1 3.94 3.28 -13.26
C MET A 1 3.05 2.54 -14.23
N GLY A 2 2.39 3.24 -15.16
CA GLY A 2 1.67 2.70 -16.31
C GLY A 2 2.39 3.08 -17.59
N CYS A 3 2.12 2.37 -18.68
CA CYS A 3 2.60 2.69 -20.01
C CYS A 3 1.44 2.59 -21.01
N ILE A 4 1.33 3.57 -21.90
CA ILE A 4 0.41 3.53 -23.04
C ILE A 4 1.12 4.00 -24.31
N VAL A 5 0.55 3.64 -25.47
CA VAL A 5 0.85 4.26 -26.75
C VAL A 5 -0.14 5.39 -26.98
N GLY A 6 0.33 6.54 -27.44
CA GLY A 6 -0.51 7.69 -27.75
C GLY A 6 0.13 8.58 -28.82
N PRO A 7 -0.57 9.61 -29.30
CA PRO A 7 -0.06 10.51 -30.34
C PRO A 7 1.15 11.32 -29.84
N ASN A 8 2.11 11.58 -30.73
CA ASN A 8 3.28 12.41 -30.41
C ASN A 8 3.07 13.92 -30.69
N GLY A 9 1.88 14.30 -31.14
CA GLY A 9 1.55 15.68 -31.53
C GLY A 9 2.07 16.10 -32.92
N LYS A 10 2.77 15.21 -33.64
CA LYS A 10 3.37 15.46 -34.98
C LYS A 10 2.92 14.43 -36.03
N GLY A 11 1.80 13.75 -35.78
CA GLY A 11 1.22 12.74 -36.67
C GLY A 11 1.73 11.31 -36.47
N GLY A 12 2.68 11.08 -35.57
CA GLY A 12 3.18 9.75 -35.17
C GLY A 12 2.77 9.36 -33.77
N ASP A 13 3.38 8.28 -33.25
CA ASP A 13 3.17 7.76 -31.92
C ASP A 13 4.32 8.12 -30.97
N ALA A 14 3.99 8.15 -29.67
CA ALA A 14 4.92 8.17 -28.57
C ALA A 14 4.49 7.16 -27.50
N LEU A 15 5.41 6.73 -26.67
CA LEU A 15 5.10 6.02 -25.44
C LEU A 15 4.94 7.02 -24.30
N TYR A 16 3.95 6.80 -23.46
CA TYR A 16 3.69 7.64 -22.29
C TYR A 16 3.79 6.80 -21.03
N PHE A 17 4.65 7.24 -20.13
CA PHE A 17 4.85 6.61 -18.82
C PHE A 17 4.44 7.58 -17.72
N ASN A 18 3.54 7.20 -16.84
CA ASN A 18 3.26 7.99 -15.64
C ASN A 18 4.05 7.47 -14.44
N PHE A 19 4.60 8.38 -13.66
CA PHE A 19 5.32 8.08 -12.43
C PHE A 19 4.65 8.76 -11.26
N ASN A 20 4.37 7.97 -10.23
CA ASN A 20 3.85 8.46 -8.97
C ASN A 20 5.01 8.90 -8.08
N GLN A 21 4.81 9.94 -7.29
CA GLN A 21 5.78 10.43 -6.33
C GLN A 21 5.08 10.72 -5.00
N ASP A 22 5.71 10.38 -3.88
CA ASP A 22 5.25 10.84 -2.59
C ASP A 22 5.99 12.12 -2.17
N GLY A 23 5.23 13.09 -1.66
CA GLY A 23 5.76 14.41 -1.30
C GLY A 23 6.10 15.31 -2.50
N ALA A 24 5.77 14.90 -3.73
CA ALA A 24 5.87 15.71 -4.94
C ALA A 24 4.75 15.33 -5.93
N PRO A 25 4.33 16.21 -6.84
CA PRO A 25 3.36 15.87 -7.87
C PRO A 25 3.86 14.77 -8.79
N LEU A 26 2.94 13.95 -9.31
CA LEU A 26 3.24 12.96 -10.35
C LEU A 26 3.82 13.61 -11.60
N PHE A 27 4.49 12.83 -12.43
CA PHE A 27 4.94 13.30 -13.75
C PHE A 27 4.66 12.28 -14.85
N LEU A 28 4.54 12.80 -16.06
CA LEU A 28 4.38 12.05 -17.30
C LEU A 28 5.68 12.15 -18.11
N VAL A 29 6.14 11.04 -18.65
CA VAL A 29 7.28 11.01 -19.59
C VAL A 29 6.78 10.58 -20.95
N GLN A 30 6.92 11.46 -21.94
CA GLN A 30 6.72 11.15 -23.35
C GLN A 30 8.03 10.66 -23.93
N VAL A 31 8.03 9.49 -24.57
CA VAL A 31 9.23 8.86 -25.11
C VAL A 31 9.05 8.55 -26.59
N ASP A 32 10.02 8.97 -27.38
CA ASP A 32 10.09 8.59 -28.80
C ASP A 32 10.43 7.09 -28.91
N PRO A 33 9.59 6.29 -29.61
CA PRO A 33 9.77 4.85 -29.67
C PRO A 33 10.99 4.41 -30.50
N ASP A 34 11.53 5.26 -31.38
CA ASP A 34 12.65 4.93 -32.24
C ASP A 34 13.99 5.27 -31.59
N THR A 35 14.08 6.41 -30.93
CA THR A 35 15.33 6.93 -30.36
C THR A 35 15.46 6.71 -28.86
N GLY A 36 14.35 6.58 -28.11
CA GLY A 36 14.34 6.63 -26.65
C GLY A 36 14.48 8.04 -26.09
N GLU A 37 14.48 9.09 -26.95
CA GLU A 37 14.47 10.47 -26.48
C GLU A 37 13.22 10.73 -25.65
N ALA A 38 13.41 11.33 -24.46
CA ALA A 38 12.35 11.51 -23.49
C ALA A 38 12.15 12.98 -23.11
N ARG A 39 10.88 13.35 -22.93
CA ARG A 39 10.46 14.65 -22.39
C ARG A 39 9.58 14.41 -21.18
N GLN A 40 9.89 15.10 -20.08
CA GLN A 40 9.18 14.98 -18.82
C GLN A 40 8.27 16.20 -18.58
N PHE A 41 7.07 15.93 -18.08
CA PHE A 41 6.07 16.93 -17.73
C PHE A 41 5.58 16.65 -16.31
N ASN A 42 5.85 17.58 -15.38
CA ASN A 42 5.37 17.47 -14.02
C ASN A 42 3.91 17.92 -13.95
N ALA A 43 3.07 17.18 -13.21
CA ALA A 43 1.72 17.61 -12.93
C ALA A 43 1.73 18.80 -11.96
N PRO A 44 0.75 19.71 -12.04
CA PRO A 44 0.64 20.84 -11.11
C PRO A 44 0.22 20.38 -9.71
N GLN A 45 -0.46 19.23 -9.61
CA GLN A 45 -0.93 18.63 -8.36
C GLN A 45 -1.26 17.14 -8.53
N GLY A 46 -1.46 16.43 -7.44
CA GLY A 46 -1.75 15.00 -7.39
C GLY A 46 -0.49 14.15 -7.23
N PRO A 47 -0.42 13.27 -6.22
CA PRO A 47 0.78 12.48 -5.93
C PRO A 47 0.96 11.31 -6.89
N GLY A 48 -0.13 10.87 -7.54
CA GLY A 48 -0.08 9.74 -8.46
C GLY A 48 -1.37 9.54 -9.23
N ALA A 49 -1.31 8.71 -10.27
CA ALA A 49 -2.44 8.33 -11.09
C ALA A 49 -2.44 6.82 -11.30
N TRP A 50 -3.62 6.20 -11.16
CA TRP A 50 -3.85 4.81 -11.53
C TRP A 50 -4.34 4.68 -12.97
N ALA A 51 -5.22 5.60 -13.38
CA ALA A 51 -5.77 5.61 -14.72
C ALA A 51 -4.89 6.43 -15.68
N LEU A 52 -4.61 5.87 -16.86
CA LEU A 52 -3.86 6.51 -17.93
C LEU A 52 -4.44 6.04 -19.27
N ILE A 53 -4.82 6.98 -20.15
CA ILE A 53 -5.38 6.66 -21.48
C ILE A 53 -5.09 7.76 -22.50
N ALA A 54 -5.02 7.38 -23.79
CA ALA A 54 -5.11 8.31 -24.89
C ALA A 54 -6.60 8.53 -25.22
N GLY A 55 -7.05 9.77 -25.20
CA GLY A 55 -8.41 10.15 -25.50
C GLY A 55 -8.71 10.18 -27.01
N PRO A 56 -10.00 10.21 -27.39
CA PRO A 56 -10.42 10.28 -28.78
C PRO A 56 -10.06 11.63 -29.45
N ASP A 57 -9.75 12.66 -28.66
CA ASP A 57 -9.28 13.98 -29.09
C ASP A 57 -7.74 14.07 -29.24
N GLU A 58 -7.07 12.91 -29.23
CA GLU A 58 -5.61 12.77 -29.32
C GLU A 58 -4.83 13.42 -28.17
N LYS A 59 -5.44 13.55 -27.00
CA LYS A 59 -4.77 13.99 -25.77
C LYS A 59 -4.59 12.82 -24.80
N ILE A 60 -3.69 13.01 -23.84
CA ILE A 60 -3.41 12.03 -22.79
C ILE A 60 -4.13 12.44 -21.52
N TYR A 61 -4.86 11.49 -20.93
CA TYR A 61 -5.63 11.70 -19.69
C TYR A 61 -5.10 10.82 -18.58
N LEU A 62 -4.96 11.43 -17.37
CA LEU A 62 -4.57 10.73 -16.17
C LEU A 62 -5.69 10.90 -15.13
N GLY A 63 -5.99 9.82 -14.40
CA GLY A 63 -6.91 9.82 -13.27
C GLY A 63 -6.15 9.62 -11.97
N THR A 64 -6.22 10.63 -11.07
CA THR A 64 -5.42 10.60 -9.86
C THR A 64 -6.05 9.72 -8.77
N TRP A 65 -5.18 9.18 -7.93
CA TRP A 65 -5.54 8.76 -6.58
C TRP A 65 -5.22 9.92 -5.62
N ASP A 66 -5.95 9.99 -4.53
CA ASP A 66 -5.94 11.12 -3.61
C ASP A 66 -6.33 12.44 -4.30
N GLY A 67 -7.64 12.69 -4.34
CA GLY A 67 -8.23 13.87 -4.93
C GLY A 67 -9.19 13.61 -6.10
N GLY A 68 -9.11 12.45 -6.78
CA GLY A 68 -10.03 12.06 -7.85
C GLY A 68 -10.06 13.04 -9.01
N LEU A 69 -8.89 13.55 -9.41
CA LEU A 69 -8.75 14.55 -10.46
C LEU A 69 -8.57 13.93 -11.83
N ILE A 70 -9.14 14.56 -12.84
CA ILE A 70 -8.80 14.36 -14.24
C ILE A 70 -7.69 15.34 -14.61
N LEU A 71 -6.54 14.82 -15.00
CA LEU A 71 -5.45 15.60 -15.57
C LEU A 71 -5.37 15.35 -17.08
N ARG A 72 -4.88 16.32 -17.84
CA ARG A 72 -4.79 16.27 -19.30
C ARG A 72 -3.46 16.80 -19.79
N PHE A 73 -2.87 16.12 -20.77
CA PHE A 73 -1.71 16.58 -21.52
C PHE A 73 -2.04 16.60 -23.00
N ASP A 74 -1.82 17.75 -23.68
CA ASP A 74 -1.96 17.87 -25.15
C ASP A 74 -0.58 17.78 -25.81
N PRO A 75 -0.25 16.67 -26.50
CA PRO A 75 1.06 16.52 -27.14
C PRO A 75 1.30 17.49 -28.29
N ARG A 76 0.27 18.16 -28.80
CA ARG A 76 0.40 19.23 -29.84
C ARG A 76 0.79 20.59 -29.23
N GLN A 77 0.62 20.75 -27.92
CA GLN A 77 0.94 21.98 -27.17
C GLN A 77 1.74 21.62 -25.89
N PRO A 78 2.88 20.94 -26.04
CA PRO A 78 3.61 20.38 -24.90
C PRO A 78 4.18 21.46 -23.97
N GLU A 79 4.31 22.69 -24.44
CA GLU A 79 4.75 23.85 -23.64
C GLU A 79 3.74 24.23 -22.54
N LYS A 80 2.47 23.87 -22.70
CA LYS A 80 1.44 24.06 -21.65
C LYS A 80 1.57 23.09 -20.49
N GLY A 81 2.30 21.98 -20.71
CA GLY A 81 2.44 20.93 -19.69
C GLY A 81 1.14 20.16 -19.40
N ILE A 82 1.03 19.66 -18.19
CA ILE A 82 -0.16 18.95 -17.70
C ILE A 82 -1.13 19.94 -17.07
N GLU A 83 -2.38 19.89 -17.50
CA GLU A 83 -3.47 20.73 -17.00
C GLU A 83 -4.39 19.93 -16.08
N VAL A 84 -4.97 20.59 -15.05
CA VAL A 84 -6.07 20.04 -14.27
C VAL A 84 -7.37 20.35 -15.00
N VAL A 85 -8.08 19.29 -15.41
CA VAL A 85 -9.39 19.43 -16.06
C VAL A 85 -10.48 19.65 -15.01
N GLY A 86 -10.45 18.87 -13.93
CA GLY A 86 -11.40 18.99 -12.84
C GLY A 86 -11.58 17.68 -12.06
N ARG A 87 -12.60 17.68 -11.22
CA ARG A 87 -12.98 16.57 -10.36
C ARG A 87 -14.43 16.17 -10.68
N PRO A 88 -14.66 15.01 -11.32
CA PRO A 88 -15.99 14.65 -11.82
C PRO A 88 -17.00 14.30 -10.71
N ALA A 89 -16.52 13.85 -9.54
CA ALA A 89 -17.36 13.55 -8.38
C ALA A 89 -16.66 14.00 -7.08
N ALA A 90 -17.26 14.95 -6.38
CA ALA A 90 -16.65 15.58 -5.19
C ALA A 90 -16.41 14.60 -4.02
N SER A 91 -17.21 13.53 -3.93
CA SER A 91 -17.10 12.51 -2.89
C SER A 91 -16.02 11.45 -3.16
N GLU A 92 -15.47 11.41 -4.38
CA GLU A 92 -14.55 10.36 -4.79
C GLU A 92 -13.10 10.82 -4.70
N SER A 93 -12.24 9.92 -4.21
CA SER A 93 -10.80 10.20 -4.03
C SER A 93 -9.96 9.58 -5.14
N TYR A 94 -10.42 8.50 -5.77
CA TYR A 94 -9.65 7.75 -6.76
C TYR A 94 -10.40 7.63 -8.08
N LEU A 95 -9.65 7.76 -9.17
CA LEU A 95 -10.03 7.30 -10.51
C LEU A 95 -9.13 6.10 -10.85
N TRP A 96 -9.71 4.90 -10.88
CA TRP A 96 -8.94 3.66 -10.97
C TRP A 96 -8.53 3.27 -12.38
N GLN A 97 -9.45 3.41 -13.30
CA GLN A 97 -9.28 2.97 -14.69
C GLN A 97 -10.14 3.81 -15.61
N TYR A 98 -9.64 4.06 -16.83
CA TYR A 98 -10.41 4.65 -17.92
C TYR A 98 -10.70 3.64 -19.01
N ASP A 99 -11.82 3.85 -19.72
CA ASP A 99 -12.02 3.35 -21.08
C ASP A 99 -12.81 4.39 -21.89
N VAL A 100 -12.72 4.28 -23.23
CA VAL A 100 -13.39 5.20 -24.18
C VAL A 100 -14.71 4.58 -24.60
N GLY A 101 -15.80 5.32 -24.39
CA GLY A 101 -17.13 4.97 -24.88
C GLY A 101 -17.27 5.12 -26.40
N LYS A 102 -18.24 4.41 -26.99
CA LYS A 102 -18.60 4.61 -28.41
C LYS A 102 -19.17 6.01 -28.68
N ASP A 103 -19.63 6.70 -27.63
CA ASP A 103 -20.09 8.09 -27.67
C ASP A 103 -18.94 9.11 -27.56
N GLY A 104 -17.69 8.66 -27.59
CA GLY A 104 -16.50 9.51 -27.52
C GLY A 104 -16.17 10.04 -26.12
N LYS A 105 -16.89 9.62 -25.08
CA LYS A 105 -16.58 10.01 -23.71
C LYS A 105 -15.58 9.08 -23.06
N LEU A 106 -14.85 9.59 -22.08
CA LEU A 106 -14.05 8.80 -21.14
C LEU A 106 -14.94 8.40 -19.97
N TYR A 107 -14.95 7.12 -19.65
CA TYR A 107 -15.61 6.58 -18.45
C TYR A 107 -14.54 6.19 -17.43
N ALA A 108 -14.78 6.48 -16.15
CA ALA A 108 -13.89 6.08 -15.06
C ALA A 108 -14.66 5.53 -13.87
N CYS A 109 -14.09 4.51 -13.25
CA CYS A 109 -14.58 3.90 -12.01
C CYS A 109 -13.81 4.46 -10.81
N THR A 110 -14.46 4.50 -9.63
CA THR A 110 -14.03 5.32 -8.50
C THR A 110 -14.00 4.59 -7.15
N TYR A 111 -13.48 5.29 -6.12
CA TYR A 111 -13.50 4.99 -4.70
C TYR A 111 -13.64 6.32 -3.92
N PRO A 112 -14.36 6.44 -2.77
CA PRO A 112 -14.85 5.34 -1.90
C PRO A 112 -16.36 5.05 -2.00
N GLN A 113 -17.07 5.49 -3.01
CA GLN A 113 -18.51 5.24 -3.12
C GLN A 113 -18.89 4.39 -4.34
N ALA A 114 -17.92 3.67 -4.93
CA ALA A 114 -18.13 2.79 -6.08
C ALA A 114 -18.97 3.45 -7.19
N LYS A 115 -18.60 4.68 -7.59
CA LYS A 115 -19.30 5.41 -8.64
C LYS A 115 -18.69 5.15 -10.02
N LEU A 116 -19.49 5.39 -11.03
CA LEU A 116 -19.06 5.61 -12.40
C LEU A 116 -19.13 7.11 -12.68
N VAL A 117 -18.14 7.63 -13.37
CA VAL A 117 -18.10 9.03 -13.82
C VAL A 117 -17.79 9.07 -15.31
N SER A 118 -18.17 10.14 -15.99
CA SER A 118 -17.78 10.37 -17.38
C SER A 118 -17.22 11.76 -17.59
N PHE A 119 -16.36 11.88 -18.61
CA PHE A 119 -15.83 13.14 -19.13
C PHE A 119 -15.95 13.15 -20.66
N ASP A 120 -16.51 14.21 -21.18
CA ASP A 120 -16.60 14.45 -22.61
C ASP A 120 -15.47 15.37 -23.08
N PRO A 121 -14.46 14.87 -23.79
CA PRO A 121 -13.35 15.69 -24.28
C PRO A 121 -13.75 16.79 -25.26
N ALA A 122 -14.84 16.59 -26.00
CA ALA A 122 -15.30 17.55 -27.00
C ALA A 122 -15.96 18.78 -26.39
N THR A 123 -16.70 18.59 -25.28
CA THR A 123 -17.45 19.68 -24.61
C THR A 123 -16.82 20.12 -23.29
N GLY A 124 -15.91 19.32 -22.72
CA GLY A 124 -15.37 19.52 -21.39
C GLY A 124 -16.32 19.14 -20.26
N LYS A 125 -17.48 18.55 -20.56
CA LYS A 125 -18.49 18.21 -19.56
C LYS A 125 -18.06 16.99 -18.75
N MET A 126 -18.18 17.10 -17.42
CA MET A 126 -18.03 16.01 -16.46
C MET A 126 -19.40 15.63 -15.89
N GLU A 127 -19.66 14.33 -15.71
CA GLU A 127 -20.89 13.84 -15.11
C GLU A 127 -20.58 12.77 -14.05
N ASP A 128 -21.16 12.94 -12.85
CA ASP A 128 -21.27 11.90 -11.83
C ASP A 128 -22.48 11.04 -12.20
N LEU A 129 -22.24 9.80 -12.63
CA LEU A 129 -23.28 8.86 -13.09
C LEU A 129 -23.86 8.04 -11.92
N GLY A 130 -23.45 8.34 -10.69
CA GLY A 130 -23.94 7.74 -9.48
C GLY A 130 -23.22 6.46 -9.05
N ARG A 131 -23.68 5.91 -7.94
CA ARG A 131 -23.16 4.67 -7.38
C ARG A 131 -23.58 3.47 -8.22
N MET A 132 -22.62 2.59 -8.49
CA MET A 132 -22.89 1.34 -9.22
C MET A 132 -23.32 0.21 -8.27
N HIS A 133 -23.09 0.36 -6.96
CA HIS A 133 -23.53 -0.60 -5.95
C HIS A 133 -23.96 0.14 -4.67
N PRO A 134 -25.03 -0.27 -3.97
CA PRO A 134 -25.58 0.48 -2.84
C PRO A 134 -24.66 0.54 -1.62
N THR A 135 -23.89 -0.49 -1.34
CA THR A 135 -23.06 -0.62 -0.12
C THR A 135 -21.55 -0.63 -0.39
N GLU A 136 -21.13 -1.27 -1.50
CA GLU A 136 -19.70 -1.41 -1.82
C GLU A 136 -19.00 -0.08 -2.01
N MET A 137 -17.70 -0.07 -1.69
CA MET A 137 -16.88 1.14 -1.75
C MET A 137 -16.06 1.22 -3.05
N TYR A 138 -15.75 0.07 -3.65
CA TYR A 138 -14.86 0.00 -4.80
C TYR A 138 -15.62 -0.32 -6.09
N ALA A 139 -15.53 0.59 -7.06
CA ALA A 139 -15.59 0.26 -8.47
C ALA A 139 -14.15 0.37 -8.98
N ARG A 140 -13.46 -0.76 -9.21
CA ARG A 140 -12.01 -0.76 -9.42
C ARG A 140 -11.58 -1.02 -10.85
N SER A 141 -12.42 -1.67 -11.63
CA SER A 141 -12.14 -1.98 -13.02
C SER A 141 -13.35 -1.71 -13.89
N LEU A 142 -13.11 -1.34 -15.13
CA LEU A 142 -14.16 -1.20 -16.13
C LEU A 142 -13.64 -1.53 -17.54
N ALA A 143 -14.57 -1.88 -18.42
CA ALA A 143 -14.31 -1.92 -19.86
C ALA A 143 -15.58 -1.61 -20.63
N VAL A 144 -15.45 -0.94 -21.76
CA VAL A 144 -16.54 -0.71 -22.71
C VAL A 144 -16.65 -1.89 -23.66
N GLY A 145 -17.81 -2.50 -23.70
CA GLY A 145 -18.08 -3.65 -24.57
C GLY A 145 -18.30 -3.29 -26.03
N PRO A 146 -18.33 -4.31 -26.92
CA PRO A 146 -18.59 -4.13 -28.35
C PRO A 146 -20.01 -3.57 -28.63
N ASN A 147 -20.93 -3.69 -27.68
CA ASN A 147 -22.27 -3.09 -27.72
C ASN A 147 -22.33 -1.63 -27.25
N GLY A 148 -21.21 -1.05 -26.77
CA GLY A 148 -21.14 0.33 -26.26
C GLY A 148 -21.53 0.47 -24.78
N LYS A 149 -21.98 -0.60 -24.11
CA LYS A 149 -22.25 -0.59 -22.67
C LYS A 149 -20.93 -0.60 -21.87
N VAL A 150 -20.97 -0.04 -20.66
CA VAL A 150 -19.84 0.00 -19.73
C VAL A 150 -20.02 -1.06 -18.66
N TYR A 151 -19.08 -1.98 -18.55
CA TYR A 151 -19.08 -3.05 -17.57
C TYR A 151 -18.14 -2.67 -16.42
N VAL A 152 -18.63 -2.69 -15.19
CA VAL A 152 -17.93 -2.21 -14.00
C VAL A 152 -17.81 -3.34 -12.99
N GLY A 153 -16.57 -3.61 -12.58
CA GLY A 153 -16.26 -4.59 -11.53
C GLY A 153 -16.31 -3.96 -10.15
N ILE A 154 -17.09 -4.56 -9.26
CA ILE A 154 -17.39 -4.10 -7.91
C ILE A 154 -16.73 -5.02 -6.88
N GLY A 155 -16.39 -4.52 -5.73
CA GLY A 155 -15.89 -5.20 -4.54
C GLY A 155 -15.77 -4.20 -3.39
N THR A 156 -15.54 -4.67 -2.18
CA THR A 156 -14.72 -5.81 -1.72
C THR A 156 -15.45 -6.80 -0.79
N GLU A 157 -16.55 -6.40 -0.16
CA GLU A 157 -17.30 -7.29 0.73
C GLU A 157 -18.05 -8.32 -0.10
N MET A 158 -18.58 -7.89 -1.24
CA MET A 158 -19.26 -8.73 -2.22
C MET A 158 -18.78 -8.39 -3.63
N GLY A 159 -18.28 -9.40 -4.35
CA GLY A 159 -17.92 -9.22 -5.75
C GLY A 159 -19.17 -9.16 -6.64
N ASP A 160 -19.32 -8.09 -7.41
CA ASP A 160 -20.44 -7.92 -8.35
C ASP A 160 -19.95 -7.39 -9.71
N LEU A 161 -20.75 -7.62 -10.75
CA LEU A 161 -20.55 -7.08 -12.08
C LEU A 161 -21.77 -6.24 -12.45
N VAL A 162 -21.53 -4.95 -12.69
CA VAL A 162 -22.59 -4.00 -13.05
C VAL A 162 -22.41 -3.58 -14.50
N VAL A 163 -23.51 -3.56 -15.27
CA VAL A 163 -23.54 -2.96 -16.60
C VAL A 163 -24.25 -1.61 -16.54
N TYR A 164 -23.63 -0.59 -17.14
CA TYR A 164 -24.21 0.73 -17.37
C TYR A 164 -24.44 0.93 -18.87
N ASP A 165 -25.62 1.36 -19.23
CA ASP A 165 -26.00 1.68 -20.62
C ASP A 165 -26.00 3.21 -20.80
N PRO A 166 -25.05 3.77 -21.59
CA PRO A 166 -24.99 5.21 -21.84
C PRO A 166 -26.21 5.78 -22.55
N ALA A 167 -26.93 4.96 -23.35
CA ALA A 167 -28.10 5.42 -24.09
C ALA A 167 -29.31 5.66 -23.20
N THR A 168 -29.52 4.78 -22.22
CA THR A 168 -30.64 4.86 -21.27
C THR A 168 -30.26 5.51 -19.94
N LYS A 169 -28.96 5.66 -19.66
CA LYS A 169 -28.40 6.09 -18.37
C LYS A 169 -28.81 5.19 -17.20
N GLN A 170 -29.14 3.95 -17.48
CA GLN A 170 -29.52 2.95 -16.48
C GLN A 170 -28.33 2.03 -16.18
N HIS A 171 -28.26 1.53 -14.96
CA HIS A 171 -27.31 0.48 -14.59
C HIS A 171 -28.01 -0.63 -13.80
N ARG A 172 -27.46 -1.84 -13.87
CA ARG A 172 -27.93 -3.00 -13.12
C ARG A 172 -26.83 -4.02 -12.91
N SER A 173 -26.94 -4.78 -11.83
CA SER A 173 -26.12 -5.98 -11.62
C SER A 173 -26.50 -7.06 -12.63
N ILE A 174 -25.48 -7.68 -13.22
CA ILE A 174 -25.62 -8.82 -14.14
C ILE A 174 -24.84 -10.05 -13.68
N MET A 175 -24.18 -10.00 -12.51
CA MET A 175 -23.49 -11.15 -11.95
C MET A 175 -24.51 -12.21 -11.54
N PRO A 176 -24.51 -13.40 -12.17
CA PRO A 176 -25.39 -14.49 -11.74
C PRO A 176 -25.14 -14.88 -10.28
N GLU A 177 -26.22 -15.19 -9.55
CA GLU A 177 -26.16 -15.53 -8.12
C GLU A 177 -25.12 -16.64 -7.81
N LYS A 178 -25.07 -17.65 -8.66
CA LYS A 178 -24.11 -18.76 -8.53
C LYS A 178 -22.62 -18.36 -8.66
N PHE A 179 -22.35 -17.18 -9.22
CA PHE A 179 -20.99 -16.63 -9.39
C PHE A 179 -20.74 -15.45 -8.46
N ARG A 180 -21.81 -14.92 -7.86
CA ARG A 180 -21.70 -13.84 -6.89
C ARG A 180 -20.98 -14.36 -5.65
N ASN A 181 -19.85 -13.77 -5.36
CA ASN A 181 -19.10 -14.15 -4.17
C ASN A 181 -19.57 -13.35 -2.99
N THR A 182 -20.07 -14.06 -1.98
CA THR A 182 -20.40 -13.52 -0.67
C THR A 182 -19.24 -13.64 0.32
N ALA A 183 -18.13 -14.29 -0.06
CA ALA A 183 -16.94 -14.33 0.75
C ALA A 183 -16.19 -12.98 0.64
N PRO A 184 -15.89 -12.32 1.75
CA PRO A 184 -15.19 -11.04 1.76
C PRO A 184 -13.80 -11.13 1.11
N GLY A 185 -13.32 -10.02 0.56
CA GLY A 185 -11.98 -9.91 0.01
C GLY A 185 -11.89 -10.00 -1.51
N ASN A 186 -13.00 -9.93 -2.19
CA ASN A 186 -13.07 -10.15 -3.63
C ASN A 186 -13.23 -8.88 -4.45
N PHE A 187 -12.31 -8.70 -5.39
CA PHE A 187 -12.46 -7.75 -6.48
C PHE A 187 -12.90 -8.48 -7.75
N VAL A 188 -13.86 -7.90 -8.44
CA VAL A 188 -14.25 -8.33 -9.79
C VAL A 188 -13.42 -7.52 -10.78
N GLY A 189 -12.51 -8.20 -11.47
CA GLY A 189 -11.65 -7.59 -12.49
C GLY A 189 -12.27 -7.70 -13.88
N VAL A 190 -12.60 -6.57 -14.50
CA VAL A 190 -13.20 -6.50 -15.84
C VAL A 190 -12.13 -6.12 -16.85
N THR A 191 -12.04 -6.87 -17.95
CA THR A 191 -11.07 -6.61 -19.02
C THR A 191 -11.68 -6.88 -20.39
N ARG A 192 -11.37 -6.00 -21.37
CA ARG A 192 -11.59 -6.31 -22.79
C ARG A 192 -10.36 -7.06 -23.32
N ARG A 193 -10.58 -8.21 -23.94
CA ARG A 193 -9.52 -9.05 -24.51
C ARG A 193 -9.28 -8.76 -25.98
N SER A 194 -8.27 -9.41 -26.56
CA SER A 194 -7.85 -9.19 -27.96
C SER A 194 -8.92 -9.55 -29.01
N ASP A 195 -9.90 -10.39 -28.64
CA ASP A 195 -11.09 -10.69 -29.44
C ASP A 195 -12.18 -9.60 -29.35
N GLY A 196 -11.94 -8.52 -28.58
CA GLY A 196 -12.87 -7.42 -28.36
C GLY A 196 -14.00 -7.72 -27.36
N GLN A 197 -14.06 -8.94 -26.80
CA GLN A 197 -15.08 -9.33 -25.84
C GLN A 197 -14.69 -8.99 -24.40
N ILE A 198 -15.69 -8.92 -23.53
CA ILE A 198 -15.50 -8.64 -22.11
C ILE A 198 -15.30 -9.95 -21.35
N TYR A 199 -14.27 -9.97 -20.55
CA TYR A 199 -13.97 -11.06 -19.61
C TYR A 199 -13.85 -10.52 -18.18
N VAL A 200 -14.25 -11.37 -17.25
CA VAL A 200 -14.31 -11.03 -15.83
C VAL A 200 -13.55 -12.07 -15.03
N ALA A 201 -12.57 -11.62 -14.26
CA ALA A 201 -11.88 -12.45 -13.28
C ALA A 201 -12.48 -12.19 -11.90
N CYS A 202 -12.94 -13.25 -11.24
CA CYS A 202 -13.51 -13.20 -9.90
C CYS A 202 -13.23 -14.50 -9.14
N HIS A 203 -13.72 -14.60 -7.91
CA HIS A 203 -13.54 -15.82 -7.09
C HIS A 203 -14.12 -17.08 -7.75
N ALA A 204 -15.21 -16.96 -8.49
CA ALA A 204 -15.78 -18.08 -9.23
C ALA A 204 -14.92 -18.55 -10.42
N GLY A 205 -13.79 -17.88 -10.68
CA GLY A 205 -12.91 -18.12 -11.81
C GLY A 205 -13.07 -17.09 -12.93
N LEU A 206 -12.82 -17.53 -14.15
CA LEU A 206 -12.89 -16.68 -15.33
C LEU A 206 -14.28 -16.78 -15.98
N LEU A 207 -14.89 -15.62 -16.24
CA LEU A 207 -16.21 -15.52 -16.87
C LEU A 207 -16.09 -14.72 -18.17
N ARG A 208 -16.92 -15.07 -19.16
CA ARG A 208 -17.14 -14.29 -20.39
C ARG A 208 -18.48 -13.60 -20.32
N VAL A 209 -18.54 -12.35 -20.78
CA VAL A 209 -19.75 -11.55 -20.83
C VAL A 209 -20.15 -11.35 -22.30
N ASP A 210 -21.37 -11.72 -22.62
CA ASP A 210 -22.01 -11.49 -23.92
C ASP A 210 -23.29 -10.71 -23.67
N ASP A 211 -23.25 -9.39 -23.93
CA ASP A 211 -24.22 -8.39 -23.51
C ASP A 211 -24.47 -8.47 -21.98
N GLU A 212 -25.52 -9.16 -21.55
CA GLU A 212 -25.87 -9.33 -20.13
C GLU A 212 -25.78 -10.80 -19.68
N SER A 213 -25.47 -11.68 -20.60
CA SER A 213 -25.25 -13.09 -20.31
C SER A 213 -23.83 -13.31 -19.82
N VAL A 214 -23.70 -13.95 -18.65
CA VAL A 214 -22.41 -14.22 -18.01
C VAL A 214 -22.21 -15.72 -17.90
N THR A 215 -21.16 -16.23 -18.52
CA THR A 215 -20.86 -17.67 -18.58
C THR A 215 -19.44 -17.94 -18.11
N ARG A 216 -19.23 -19.06 -17.38
CA ARG A 216 -17.89 -19.49 -16.97
C ARG A 216 -17.14 -20.06 -18.15
N VAL A 217 -15.86 -19.72 -18.26
CA VAL A 217 -14.94 -20.23 -19.29
C VAL A 217 -13.65 -20.70 -18.64
N GLU A 218 -12.92 -21.59 -19.34
CA GLU A 218 -11.64 -22.09 -18.82
C GLU A 218 -10.46 -21.19 -19.14
N SER A 219 -10.55 -20.44 -20.25
CA SER A 219 -9.48 -19.52 -20.69
C SER A 219 -10.08 -18.28 -21.37
N ALA A 220 -9.27 -17.25 -21.48
CA ALA A 220 -9.54 -16.05 -22.26
C ALA A 220 -8.38 -15.77 -23.23
N PRO A 221 -8.63 -15.09 -24.35
CA PRO A 221 -7.58 -14.55 -25.19
C PRO A 221 -6.66 -13.60 -24.39
N GLU A 222 -5.48 -13.34 -24.91
CA GLU A 222 -4.56 -12.38 -24.30
C GLU A 222 -5.12 -10.96 -24.28
N LEU A 223 -4.54 -10.12 -23.44
CA LEU A 223 -4.83 -8.68 -23.49
C LEU A 223 -4.40 -8.09 -24.83
N PRO A 224 -5.09 -7.05 -25.34
CA PRO A 224 -4.63 -6.36 -26.52
C PRO A 224 -3.19 -5.85 -26.31
N PRO A 225 -2.27 -6.10 -27.26
CA PRO A 225 -0.93 -5.57 -27.15
C PRO A 225 -0.92 -4.05 -27.22
N LEU A 226 0.03 -3.42 -26.52
CA LEU A 226 0.32 -2.01 -26.72
C LEU A 226 0.97 -1.84 -28.09
N LYS A 227 0.21 -1.35 -29.07
CA LYS A 227 0.59 -1.35 -30.48
C LYS A 227 0.71 0.05 -31.05
N LEU A 228 1.81 0.34 -31.73
CA LEU A 228 2.01 1.56 -32.51
C LEU A 228 1.23 1.48 -33.83
N ARG A 229 0.93 2.62 -34.44
CA ARG A 229 0.24 2.72 -35.75
C ARG A 229 0.98 1.99 -36.86
N ASP A 230 2.32 1.90 -36.78
CA ASP A 230 3.16 1.19 -37.77
C ASP A 230 3.14 -0.34 -37.58
N GLY A 231 2.48 -0.83 -36.55
CA GLY A 231 2.29 -2.23 -36.25
C GLY A 231 3.30 -2.82 -35.27
N ARG A 232 4.31 -2.08 -34.83
CA ARG A 232 5.23 -2.52 -33.76
C ARG A 232 4.49 -2.60 -32.43
N GLU A 233 4.97 -3.47 -31.56
CA GLU A 233 4.33 -3.78 -30.27
C GLU A 233 5.32 -3.60 -29.12
N VAL A 234 4.86 -2.95 -28.05
CA VAL A 234 5.60 -2.88 -26.78
C VAL A 234 5.43 -4.22 -26.06
N THR A 235 6.50 -4.99 -25.92
CA THR A 235 6.49 -6.32 -25.31
C THR A 235 6.91 -6.33 -23.84
N ALA A 236 7.68 -5.33 -23.43
CA ALA A 236 8.07 -5.12 -22.06
C ALA A 236 8.34 -3.64 -21.80
N PHE A 237 8.12 -3.21 -20.58
CA PHE A 237 8.53 -1.87 -20.15
C PHE A 237 8.90 -1.87 -18.66
N GLY A 238 9.81 -0.97 -18.31
CA GLY A 238 10.33 -0.78 -16.98
C GLY A 238 10.63 0.68 -16.67
N ARG A 239 11.29 0.93 -15.56
CA ARG A 239 11.73 2.25 -15.15
C ARG A 239 12.96 2.67 -15.98
N GLY A 240 12.70 3.45 -16.99
CA GLY A 240 13.76 3.93 -17.91
C GLY A 240 14.12 2.98 -19.03
N SER A 241 13.30 1.95 -19.33
CA SER A 241 13.51 1.06 -20.48
C SER A 241 12.19 0.52 -21.03
N PHE A 242 12.21 0.12 -22.29
CA PHE A 242 11.12 -0.60 -22.93
C PHE A 242 11.67 -1.47 -24.07
N SER A 243 10.88 -2.48 -24.48
CA SER A 243 11.19 -3.36 -25.61
C SER A 243 10.11 -3.25 -26.67
N LEU A 244 10.52 -3.06 -27.92
CA LEU A 244 9.65 -3.02 -29.10
C LEU A 244 9.90 -4.25 -29.98
N ARG A 245 8.85 -4.98 -30.30
CA ARG A 245 8.85 -6.07 -31.29
C ARG A 245 8.33 -5.54 -32.62
N ASP A 246 9.07 -5.78 -33.69
CA ASP A 246 8.58 -5.65 -35.06
C ASP A 246 8.04 -7.03 -35.49
N PRO A 247 6.71 -7.22 -35.61
CA PRO A 247 6.14 -8.53 -35.95
C PRO A 247 6.55 -9.01 -37.36
N LYS A 248 6.85 -8.07 -38.28
CA LYS A 248 7.25 -8.38 -39.67
C LYS A 248 8.68 -8.90 -39.75
N LYS A 249 9.55 -8.41 -38.88
CA LYS A 249 10.98 -8.76 -38.86
C LYS A 249 11.37 -9.74 -37.78
N GLY A 250 10.46 -10.03 -36.82
CA GLY A 250 10.73 -10.89 -35.69
C GLY A 250 11.79 -10.34 -34.72
N LYS A 251 12.20 -9.07 -34.89
CA LYS A 251 13.24 -8.45 -34.07
C LYS A 251 12.63 -7.73 -32.86
N VAL A 252 13.26 -7.90 -31.70
CA VAL A 252 13.01 -7.12 -30.50
C VAL A 252 14.15 -6.11 -30.35
N ALA A 253 13.78 -4.84 -30.18
CA ALA A 253 14.73 -3.77 -29.92
C ALA A 253 14.49 -3.23 -28.50
N GLU A 254 15.52 -3.25 -27.68
CA GLU A 254 15.50 -2.60 -26.38
C GLU A 254 15.92 -1.13 -26.50
N ARG A 255 15.28 -0.28 -25.72
CA ARG A 255 15.54 1.15 -25.62
C ARG A 255 15.54 1.58 -24.17
N THR A 256 16.35 2.58 -23.88
CA THR A 256 16.38 3.23 -22.56
C THR A 256 15.98 4.69 -22.69
N PHE A 257 15.41 5.23 -21.64
CA PHE A 257 15.09 6.65 -21.53
C PHE A 257 15.44 7.18 -20.14
N LYS A 258 15.63 8.50 -20.05
CA LYS A 258 15.99 9.15 -18.79
C LYS A 258 14.85 10.05 -18.29
N TYR A 259 14.70 10.12 -17.00
CA TYR A 259 13.79 11.04 -16.31
C TYR A 259 14.39 11.44 -14.96
N SER A 260 13.80 12.44 -14.31
CA SER A 260 14.21 12.88 -12.97
C SER A 260 12.99 12.89 -12.06
N GLY A 261 13.12 12.29 -10.88
CA GLY A 261 12.07 12.23 -9.88
C GLY A 261 12.59 12.52 -8.48
N ALA A 262 11.67 12.77 -7.55
CA ALA A 262 12.02 12.97 -6.14
C ALA A 262 12.59 11.69 -5.49
N GLY A 263 12.30 10.54 -6.07
CA GLY A 263 12.63 9.21 -5.55
C GLY A 263 11.38 8.47 -5.05
N ASP A 264 11.58 7.21 -4.70
CA ASP A 264 10.50 6.37 -4.16
C ASP A 264 10.30 6.66 -2.68
N MET A 265 9.04 6.68 -2.24
CA MET A 265 8.69 6.87 -0.83
C MET A 265 9.30 5.76 0.04
N ILE A 266 10.01 6.14 1.09
CA ILE A 266 10.37 5.21 2.15
C ILE A 266 9.12 4.91 2.97
N PHE A 267 8.73 3.65 2.99
CA PHE A 267 7.50 3.21 3.65
C PHE A 267 7.73 2.72 5.09
N VAL A 268 8.86 2.07 5.32
CA VAL A 268 9.25 1.56 6.64
C VAL A 268 10.77 1.60 6.80
N VAL A 269 11.22 1.79 8.02
CA VAL A 269 12.60 1.57 8.44
C VAL A 269 12.65 0.75 9.71
N GLY A 270 13.69 -0.06 9.88
CA GLY A 270 13.91 -0.90 11.04
C GLY A 270 15.40 -1.10 11.32
N THR A 271 15.73 -1.38 12.57
CA THR A 271 17.09 -1.71 12.98
C THR A 271 17.37 -3.18 12.71
N GLY A 272 18.46 -3.47 12.04
CA GLY A 272 18.98 -4.81 11.82
C GLY A 272 20.27 -5.08 12.58
N PRO A 273 20.94 -6.20 12.26
CA PRO A 273 22.15 -6.64 12.93
C PRO A 273 23.25 -5.57 12.94
N GLY A 274 23.90 -5.41 14.10
CA GLY A 274 25.01 -4.47 14.28
C GLY A 274 24.61 -2.99 14.16
N GLY A 275 23.34 -2.66 14.30
CA GLY A 275 22.84 -1.28 14.20
C GLY A 275 22.72 -0.77 12.75
N THR A 276 22.81 -1.65 11.76
CA THR A 276 22.51 -1.32 10.36
C THR A 276 21.02 -1.03 10.21
N ILE A 277 20.68 0.00 9.46
CA ILE A 277 19.29 0.38 9.20
C ILE A 277 18.84 -0.27 7.90
N TYR A 278 17.70 -0.95 7.94
CA TYR A 278 17.02 -1.48 6.77
C TYR A 278 15.75 -0.70 6.53
N GLY A 279 15.36 -0.58 5.27
CA GLY A 279 14.11 0.05 4.91
C GLY A 279 13.58 -0.47 3.59
N SER A 280 12.31 -0.20 3.34
CA SER A 280 11.71 -0.45 2.03
C SER A 280 10.99 0.78 1.50
N THR A 281 10.86 0.81 0.17
CA THR A 281 9.99 1.76 -0.52
C THR A 281 8.63 1.12 -0.79
N ALA A 282 7.65 1.95 -1.19
CA ALA A 282 6.33 1.52 -1.59
C ALA A 282 6.10 1.76 -3.08
N LEU A 283 5.55 0.75 -3.76
CA LEU A 283 5.05 0.82 -5.13
C LEU A 283 6.01 1.47 -6.15
N PRO A 284 7.21 0.90 -6.31
CA PRO A 284 7.56 -0.49 -6.08
C PRO A 284 8.11 -0.75 -4.70
N LEU A 285 8.04 -2.02 -4.29
CA LEU A 285 8.74 -2.52 -3.13
C LEU A 285 10.20 -2.79 -3.50
N GLU A 286 11.06 -1.89 -3.06
CA GLU A 286 12.52 -2.04 -3.12
C GLU A 286 13.07 -2.00 -1.69
N VAL A 287 14.09 -2.78 -1.42
CA VAL A 287 14.74 -2.85 -0.10
C VAL A 287 16.11 -2.21 -0.16
N PHE A 288 16.42 -1.42 0.83
CA PHE A 288 17.73 -0.79 1.01
C PHE A 288 18.28 -1.05 2.41
N ARG A 289 19.59 -0.89 2.55
CA ARG A 289 20.26 -0.77 3.84
C ARG A 289 21.08 0.52 3.92
N PHE A 290 21.23 1.04 5.13
CA PHE A 290 22.11 2.14 5.45
C PHE A 290 23.02 1.72 6.61
N ASP A 291 24.34 1.79 6.42
CA ASP A 291 25.32 1.56 7.49
C ASP A 291 25.69 2.91 8.14
N PRO A 292 25.25 3.16 9.38
CA PRO A 292 25.54 4.43 10.06
C PRO A 292 27.02 4.69 10.32
N ARG A 293 27.84 3.64 10.42
CA ARG A 293 29.27 3.73 10.75
C ARG A 293 30.10 4.33 9.61
N VAL A 294 29.69 4.03 8.37
CA VAL A 294 30.34 4.51 7.16
C VAL A 294 29.52 5.55 6.40
N GLY A 295 28.27 5.79 6.82
CA GLY A 295 27.37 6.75 6.19
C GLY A 295 26.94 6.36 4.76
N ARG A 296 26.88 5.05 4.46
CA ARG A 296 26.62 4.52 3.12
C ARG A 296 25.26 3.87 3.02
N SER A 297 24.49 4.31 2.03
CA SER A 297 23.26 3.62 1.58
C SER A 297 23.58 2.63 0.45
N GLU A 298 22.87 1.52 0.45
CA GLU A 298 22.95 0.49 -0.58
C GLU A 298 21.54 0.01 -0.93
N HIS A 299 21.24 -0.01 -2.21
CA HIS A 299 20.05 -0.68 -2.75
C HIS A 299 20.33 -2.19 -2.79
N LEU A 300 19.46 -2.98 -2.18
CA LEU A 300 19.62 -4.43 -2.12
C LEU A 300 18.89 -5.12 -3.26
N GLY A 301 17.64 -4.78 -3.51
CA GLY A 301 16.81 -5.32 -4.58
C GLY A 301 15.33 -5.27 -4.30
N GLY A 302 14.52 -5.66 -5.30
CA GLY A 302 13.06 -5.68 -5.20
C GLY A 302 12.51 -7.02 -4.72
N MET A 303 11.26 -6.97 -4.23
CA MET A 303 10.43 -8.13 -3.93
C MET A 303 9.04 -7.93 -4.56
N PRO A 304 8.28 -9.00 -4.84
CA PRO A 304 6.88 -8.86 -5.20
C PRO A 304 6.07 -8.25 -4.02
N GLY A 305 4.91 -7.68 -4.31
CA GLY A 305 4.09 -7.02 -3.31
C GLY A 305 4.14 -5.51 -3.39
N GLY A 306 3.46 -4.84 -2.47
CA GLY A 306 3.37 -3.38 -2.46
C GLY A 306 4.46 -2.73 -1.62
N GLU A 307 4.60 -3.12 -0.37
CA GLU A 307 5.50 -2.54 0.62
C GLU A 307 5.81 -3.53 1.76
N VAL A 308 6.97 -3.42 2.38
CA VAL A 308 7.28 -4.08 3.65
C VAL A 308 6.65 -3.26 4.78
N TYR A 309 5.86 -3.91 5.62
CA TYR A 309 5.22 -3.28 6.77
C TYR A 309 6.03 -3.40 8.05
N SER A 310 6.76 -4.50 8.19
CA SER A 310 7.51 -4.78 9.41
C SER A 310 8.88 -5.35 9.12
N ILE A 311 9.89 -4.84 9.82
CA ILE A 311 11.29 -5.27 9.78
C ILE A 311 11.70 -5.67 11.19
N LEU A 312 12.30 -6.85 11.36
CA LEU A 312 12.75 -7.36 12.65
C LEU A 312 14.14 -7.99 12.54
N ASP A 313 15.06 -7.54 13.37
CA ASP A 313 16.32 -8.24 13.63
C ASP A 313 16.06 -9.43 14.57
N HIS A 314 16.44 -10.62 14.17
CA HIS A 314 16.43 -11.80 15.02
C HIS A 314 17.60 -12.73 14.68
N ALA A 315 18.41 -13.10 15.66
CA ALA A 315 19.56 -13.99 15.51
C ALA A 315 20.54 -13.57 14.37
N ASN A 316 20.85 -12.28 14.28
CA ASN A 316 21.69 -11.66 13.24
C ASN A 316 21.14 -11.79 11.81
N GLN A 317 19.86 -12.06 11.67
CA GLN A 317 19.14 -12.10 10.41
C GLN A 317 18.02 -11.06 10.40
N VAL A 318 17.54 -10.67 9.22
CA VAL A 318 16.51 -9.66 9.03
C VAL A 318 15.25 -10.32 8.50
N TYR A 319 14.19 -10.30 9.31
CA TYR A 319 12.86 -10.71 8.88
C TYR A 319 12.15 -9.52 8.26
N LEU A 320 11.57 -9.73 7.08
CA LEU A 320 10.83 -8.75 6.30
C LEU A 320 9.42 -9.31 6.06
N CYS A 321 8.40 -8.63 6.54
CA CYS A 321 7.03 -9.06 6.31
C CYS A 321 6.29 -8.01 5.47
N TYR A 322 5.84 -8.41 4.25
CA TYR A 322 5.27 -7.48 3.28
C TYR A 322 3.77 -7.68 3.03
N TYR A 323 3.15 -6.61 2.49
CA TYR A 323 1.76 -6.53 2.07
C TYR A 323 1.45 -7.46 0.88
N GLY A 324 0.25 -8.05 0.95
CA GLY A 324 -0.28 -9.00 -0.02
C GLY A 324 -0.39 -10.41 0.57
N GLY A 325 -0.84 -10.50 1.86
CA GLY A 325 -0.99 -11.76 2.60
C GLY A 325 -0.04 -11.90 3.77
N ALA A 326 0.57 -10.79 4.22
CA ALA A 326 1.59 -10.81 5.28
C ALA A 326 2.69 -11.85 4.99
N VAL A 327 3.36 -11.72 3.86
CA VAL A 327 4.35 -12.69 3.41
C VAL A 327 5.66 -12.54 4.18
N MET A 328 6.08 -13.62 4.82
CA MET A 328 7.31 -13.66 5.62
C MET A 328 8.52 -13.99 4.76
N ASN A 329 9.60 -13.22 4.96
CA ASN A 329 10.86 -13.39 4.26
C ASN A 329 12.03 -13.26 5.23
N LEU A 330 13.09 -13.99 4.96
CA LEU A 330 14.33 -14.00 5.74
C LEU A 330 15.51 -13.58 4.88
N TYR A 331 16.12 -12.47 5.23
CA TYR A 331 17.37 -11.98 4.63
C TYR A 331 18.55 -12.21 5.57
N ASP A 332 19.62 -12.82 5.05
CA ASP A 332 20.86 -13.06 5.74
C ASP A 332 21.92 -12.04 5.28
N PRO A 333 22.29 -11.05 6.12
CA PRO A 333 23.27 -10.03 5.75
C PRO A 333 24.68 -10.57 5.51
N ALA A 334 24.99 -11.78 5.97
CA ALA A 334 26.28 -12.41 5.73
C ALA A 334 26.39 -12.98 4.31
N LYS A 335 25.30 -13.14 3.59
CA LYS A 335 25.23 -13.56 2.20
C LYS A 335 25.09 -12.34 1.29
N PRO A 336 26.09 -11.99 0.47
CA PRO A 336 26.14 -10.67 -0.17
C PRO A 336 25.19 -10.48 -1.35
N LEU A 337 24.67 -11.55 -1.95
CA LEU A 337 23.84 -11.44 -3.16
C LEU A 337 22.35 -11.43 -2.81
N TRP A 338 21.65 -10.39 -3.32
CA TRP A 338 20.20 -10.36 -3.31
C TRP A 338 19.64 -11.28 -4.41
N LYS A 339 18.97 -12.33 -4.00
CA LYS A 339 18.29 -13.28 -4.87
C LYS A 339 16.97 -13.69 -4.23
N PHE A 340 15.93 -12.92 -4.46
CA PHE A 340 14.60 -13.22 -3.92
C PHE A 340 14.04 -14.53 -4.51
N GLY A 341 13.46 -15.36 -3.65
CA GLY A 341 12.79 -16.59 -4.07
C GLY A 341 12.46 -17.52 -2.92
N THR A 342 11.97 -18.72 -3.24
CA THR A 342 11.56 -19.75 -2.26
C THR A 342 12.61 -20.85 -2.09
N GLY A 343 13.65 -20.88 -2.92
CA GLY A 343 14.72 -21.88 -2.87
C GLY A 343 15.70 -21.64 -1.72
N ALA A 344 16.35 -22.69 -1.25
CA ALA A 344 17.37 -22.62 -0.18
C ALA A 344 18.61 -21.77 -0.54
N ASP A 345 18.84 -21.54 -1.83
CA ASP A 345 19.90 -20.71 -2.38
C ASP A 345 19.50 -19.25 -2.56
N CYS A 346 18.26 -18.90 -2.17
CA CYS A 346 17.76 -17.54 -2.23
C CYS A 346 18.18 -16.71 -1.01
N ASN A 347 18.29 -15.40 -1.20
CA ASN A 347 18.51 -14.41 -0.16
C ASN A 347 17.92 -13.05 -0.60
N PRO A 348 16.72 -12.65 -0.14
CA PRO A 348 15.93 -13.31 0.91
C PRO A 348 15.20 -14.57 0.45
N ILE A 349 14.99 -15.50 1.40
CA ILE A 349 14.10 -16.65 1.23
C ILE A 349 12.68 -16.23 1.59
N SER A 350 11.73 -16.51 0.72
CA SER A 350 10.29 -16.28 0.98
C SER A 350 9.61 -17.57 1.42
N PHE A 351 8.86 -17.48 2.54
CA PHE A 351 8.12 -18.62 3.11
C PHE A 351 6.62 -18.57 2.82
N GLY A 352 6.15 -17.52 2.14
CA GLY A 352 4.73 -17.31 1.89
C GLY A 352 4.02 -16.57 3.03
N GLY A 353 2.69 -16.53 2.97
CA GLY A 353 1.84 -15.85 3.94
C GLY A 353 1.85 -16.50 5.32
N VAL A 354 1.75 -15.68 6.37
CA VAL A 354 1.77 -16.17 7.76
C VAL A 354 0.45 -16.81 8.22
N GLY A 355 -0.59 -16.81 7.39
CA GLY A 355 -1.86 -17.48 7.69
C GLY A 355 -3.10 -16.67 7.30
N ASP A 356 -4.26 -17.26 7.55
CA ASP A 356 -5.54 -16.64 7.25
C ASP A 356 -5.82 -15.41 8.13
N GLY A 357 -6.50 -14.41 7.57
CA GLY A 357 -6.86 -13.18 8.25
C GLY A 357 -5.74 -12.13 8.29
N HIS A 358 -4.64 -12.36 7.58
CA HIS A 358 -3.51 -11.46 7.49
C HIS A 358 -3.40 -10.85 6.07
N LEU A 359 -3.30 -9.52 6.00
CA LEU A 359 -3.00 -8.82 4.76
C LEU A 359 -1.84 -7.84 4.93
N ARG A 360 -1.95 -6.91 5.88
CA ARG A 360 -0.93 -5.90 6.21
C ARG A 360 -0.35 -6.18 7.59
N PRO A 361 0.89 -6.67 7.67
CA PRO A 361 1.53 -7.04 8.95
C PRO A 361 2.01 -5.78 9.69
N ARG A 362 1.12 -5.14 10.43
CA ARG A 362 1.34 -3.85 11.11
C ARG A 362 2.34 -3.89 12.25
N ALA A 363 2.50 -5.04 12.89
CA ALA A 363 3.43 -5.22 14.00
C ALA A 363 4.14 -6.57 13.89
N MET A 364 5.44 -6.58 14.21
CA MET A 364 6.24 -7.80 14.30
C MET A 364 7.24 -7.64 15.45
N ILE A 365 7.19 -8.53 16.42
CA ILE A 365 8.03 -8.48 17.62
C ILE A 365 8.64 -9.84 17.95
N ARG A 366 9.76 -9.82 18.68
CA ARG A 366 10.25 -11.01 19.40
C ARG A 366 9.40 -11.20 20.64
N GLY A 367 9.07 -12.44 20.93
CA GLY A 367 8.36 -12.85 22.13
C GLY A 367 9.08 -13.97 22.88
N PRO A 368 8.39 -14.62 23.85
CA PRO A 368 8.96 -15.69 24.64
C PRO A 368 9.42 -16.86 23.77
N GLY A 369 10.46 -17.55 24.22
CA GLY A 369 11.02 -18.72 23.53
C GLY A 369 11.70 -18.41 22.18
N GLY A 370 11.96 -17.14 21.86
CA GLY A 370 12.51 -16.72 20.57
C GLY A 370 11.51 -16.75 19.41
N LEU A 371 10.22 -16.91 19.70
CA LEU A 371 9.16 -16.86 18.70
C LEU A 371 8.92 -15.43 18.24
N ILE A 372 8.38 -15.29 17.02
CA ILE A 372 8.02 -13.99 16.43
C ILE A 372 6.49 -13.88 16.39
N TYR A 373 5.97 -12.77 16.91
CA TYR A 373 4.54 -12.46 16.92
C TYR A 373 4.24 -11.39 15.88
N ILE A 374 3.24 -11.64 15.02
CA ILE A 374 2.88 -10.78 13.90
C ILE A 374 1.42 -10.36 14.04
N GLY A 375 1.16 -9.07 14.24
CA GLY A 375 -0.19 -8.48 14.25
C GLY A 375 -0.52 -7.86 12.90
N SER A 376 -1.73 -8.09 12.39
CA SER A 376 -2.10 -7.66 11.05
C SER A 376 -3.50 -7.04 10.95
N GLU A 377 -3.68 -6.24 9.89
CA GLU A 377 -4.99 -5.96 9.33
C GLU A 377 -5.50 -7.17 8.55
N PRO A 378 -6.82 -7.40 8.53
CA PRO A 378 -7.42 -8.46 7.74
C PRO A 378 -7.41 -8.14 6.24
N PRO A 379 -7.71 -9.12 5.37
CA PRO A 379 -7.93 -8.90 3.95
C PRO A 379 -9.04 -7.89 3.65
N TYR A 380 -9.04 -7.38 2.41
CA TYR A 380 -10.10 -6.50 1.92
C TYR A 380 -11.49 -7.08 2.16
N GLY A 381 -12.45 -6.23 2.50
CA GLY A 381 -13.83 -6.61 2.77
C GLY A 381 -14.03 -7.43 4.05
N GLN A 382 -12.98 -7.69 4.84
CA GLN A 382 -13.06 -8.44 6.09
C GLN A 382 -12.86 -7.55 7.31
N LEU A 383 -13.54 -7.90 8.40
CA LEU A 383 -13.31 -7.36 9.74
C LEU A 383 -12.51 -8.37 10.57
N GLY A 384 -11.86 -7.87 11.62
CA GLY A 384 -11.15 -8.71 12.58
C GLY A 384 -9.78 -9.18 12.07
N GLY A 385 -8.75 -8.44 12.43
CA GLY A 385 -7.35 -8.77 12.16
C GLY A 385 -6.89 -9.98 12.98
N ALA A 386 -5.70 -10.47 12.65
CA ALA A 386 -5.16 -11.67 13.26
C ALA A 386 -3.80 -11.42 13.92
N MET A 387 -3.43 -12.31 14.82
CA MET A 387 -2.08 -12.42 15.38
C MET A 387 -1.54 -13.82 15.08
N ALA A 388 -0.44 -13.91 14.31
CA ALA A 388 0.29 -15.14 14.06
C ALA A 388 1.48 -15.29 15.00
N VAL A 389 1.83 -16.53 15.32
CA VAL A 389 3.05 -16.91 16.02
C VAL A 389 3.92 -17.72 15.07
N TRP A 390 5.08 -17.16 14.73
CA TRP A 390 6.05 -17.74 13.81
C TRP A 390 7.21 -18.36 14.58
N ASP A 391 7.57 -19.59 14.24
CA ASP A 391 8.75 -20.28 14.76
C ASP A 391 9.93 -20.08 13.79
N PRO A 392 10.97 -19.30 14.17
CA PRO A 392 12.14 -19.08 13.32
C PRO A 392 13.00 -20.33 13.09
N GLN A 393 12.91 -21.34 13.96
CA GLN A 393 13.66 -22.58 13.80
C GLN A 393 13.03 -23.48 12.75
N GLN A 394 11.69 -23.50 12.68
CA GLN A 394 10.92 -24.26 11.71
C GLN A 394 10.58 -23.48 10.45
N ASN A 395 10.79 -22.16 10.46
CA ASN A 395 10.40 -21.21 9.40
C ASN A 395 8.93 -21.36 8.98
N LYS A 396 8.04 -21.44 9.96
CA LYS A 396 6.60 -21.56 9.73
C LYS A 396 5.76 -20.95 10.86
N THR A 397 4.53 -20.62 10.54
CA THR A 397 3.51 -20.27 11.53
C THR A 397 3.12 -21.52 12.31
N ILE A 398 3.14 -21.44 13.64
CA ILE A 398 2.74 -22.53 14.55
C ILE A 398 1.39 -22.27 15.19
N GLU A 399 0.95 -21.01 15.28
CA GLU A 399 -0.33 -20.60 15.83
C GLU A 399 -0.87 -19.38 15.06
N ASN A 400 -2.20 -19.28 14.94
CA ASN A 400 -2.86 -18.16 14.27
C ASN A 400 -4.20 -17.84 14.97
N TYR A 401 -4.31 -16.62 15.51
CA TYR A 401 -5.44 -16.11 16.28
C TYR A 401 -6.21 -15.08 15.48
N ARG A 402 -7.25 -15.52 14.77
CA ARG A 402 -8.11 -14.64 13.96
C ARG A 402 -9.08 -13.88 14.83
N ASN A 403 -9.38 -12.65 14.45
CA ASN A 403 -10.34 -11.76 15.14
C ASN A 403 -10.05 -11.67 16.65
N LEU A 404 -8.77 -11.58 17.00
CA LEU A 404 -8.30 -11.57 18.39
C LEU A 404 -8.94 -10.42 19.19
N VAL A 405 -9.08 -9.26 18.58
CA VAL A 405 -9.93 -8.15 19.02
C VAL A 405 -11.08 -8.03 18.05
N THR A 406 -12.30 -8.13 18.57
CA THR A 406 -13.51 -8.23 17.76
C THR A 406 -13.60 -7.14 16.69
N ASN A 407 -13.66 -7.55 15.42
CA ASN A 407 -13.82 -6.70 14.24
C ASN A 407 -12.74 -5.62 14.05
N GLN A 408 -11.59 -5.72 14.71
CA GLN A 408 -10.52 -4.72 14.72
C GLN A 408 -9.20 -5.26 14.20
N SER A 409 -8.40 -4.40 13.62
CA SER A 409 -7.04 -4.70 13.18
C SER A 409 -6.07 -4.74 14.35
N ILE A 410 -5.01 -5.56 14.31
CA ILE A 410 -3.93 -5.55 15.29
C ILE A 410 -2.80 -4.67 14.75
N VAL A 411 -2.51 -3.55 15.42
CA VAL A 411 -1.64 -2.51 14.87
C VAL A 411 -0.33 -2.28 15.64
N SER A 412 -0.27 -2.70 16.91
CA SER A 412 0.97 -2.64 17.71
C SER A 412 1.05 -3.81 18.66
N LEU A 413 2.27 -4.26 18.95
CA LEU A 413 2.58 -5.34 19.89
C LEU A 413 3.82 -5.01 20.71
N ALA A 414 3.89 -5.51 21.95
CA ALA A 414 5.07 -5.49 22.80
C ALA A 414 5.08 -6.71 23.72
N TRP A 415 6.24 -7.32 23.90
CA TRP A 415 6.42 -8.36 24.90
C TRP A 415 6.92 -7.75 26.21
N GLU A 416 6.24 -8.04 27.32
CA GLU A 416 6.68 -7.66 28.67
C GLU A 416 7.23 -8.92 29.40
N PRO A 417 8.57 -9.03 29.54
CA PRO A 417 9.19 -10.27 30.00
C PRO A 417 8.87 -10.66 31.45
N LYS A 418 8.60 -9.70 32.36
CA LYS A 418 8.34 -9.99 33.79
C LYS A 418 6.97 -10.63 33.98
N SER A 419 5.95 -10.19 33.28
CA SER A 419 4.63 -10.81 33.28
C SER A 419 4.53 -12.01 32.31
N GLY A 420 5.44 -12.11 31.35
CA GLY A 420 5.38 -13.11 30.27
C GLY A 420 4.32 -12.85 29.22
N LEU A 421 3.60 -11.74 29.29
CA LEU A 421 2.48 -11.41 28.42
C LEU A 421 2.90 -10.62 27.17
N ILE A 422 2.13 -10.81 26.09
CA ILE A 422 2.17 -9.94 24.90
C ILE A 422 1.07 -8.91 25.05
N PHE A 423 1.43 -7.64 25.06
CA PHE A 423 0.50 -6.52 25.03
C PHE A 423 0.36 -5.99 23.61
N GLY A 424 -0.81 -5.49 23.27
CA GLY A 424 -1.03 -4.93 21.95
C GLY A 424 -2.14 -3.89 21.90
N GLY A 425 -2.11 -3.14 20.83
CA GLY A 425 -3.13 -2.18 20.47
C GLY A 425 -3.83 -2.57 19.18
N SER A 426 -5.13 -2.28 19.10
CA SER A 426 -5.92 -2.41 17.90
C SER A 426 -6.12 -1.07 17.19
N GLY A 427 -6.60 -1.15 15.94
CA GLY A 427 -7.28 -0.08 15.24
C GLY A 427 -8.73 -0.51 14.99
N ASN A 428 -9.69 0.40 15.18
CA ASN A 428 -11.12 0.11 15.07
C ASN A 428 -11.61 -0.12 13.64
N TRP A 429 -10.69 -0.30 12.69
CA TRP A 429 -10.97 -0.59 11.28
C TRP A 429 -10.63 -2.04 10.92
N GLY A 430 -11.23 -2.52 9.83
CA GLY A 430 -10.89 -3.78 9.18
C GLY A 430 -10.05 -3.60 7.93
N GLY A 431 -10.14 -4.55 7.01
CA GLY A 431 -9.53 -4.47 5.69
C GLY A 431 -10.16 -3.39 4.81
N GLY A 432 -9.44 -2.97 3.79
CA GLY A 432 -9.93 -1.94 2.86
C GLY A 432 -11.31 -2.27 2.29
N GLY A 433 -12.18 -1.26 2.20
CA GLY A 433 -13.57 -1.39 1.76
C GLY A 433 -14.57 -1.76 2.85
N THR A 434 -14.12 -2.01 4.09
CA THR A 434 -15.00 -2.22 5.24
C THR A 434 -15.29 -0.91 5.97
N ARG A 435 -16.40 -0.89 6.70
CA ARG A 435 -16.71 0.18 7.65
C ARG A 435 -16.50 -0.33 9.06
N PRO A 436 -15.93 0.48 9.97
CA PRO A 436 -15.83 0.13 11.37
C PRO A 436 -17.20 -0.20 11.96
N THR A 437 -17.29 -1.30 12.69
CA THR A 437 -18.47 -1.69 13.47
C THR A 437 -18.31 -1.36 14.95
N GLU A 438 -17.05 -1.24 15.39
CA GLU A 438 -16.72 -0.93 16.77
C GLU A 438 -16.49 0.59 16.93
N LYS A 439 -16.97 1.16 18.02
CA LYS A 439 -16.89 2.60 18.29
C LYS A 439 -15.47 3.07 18.59
N GLU A 440 -14.66 2.21 19.17
CA GLU A 440 -13.33 2.54 19.66
C GLU A 440 -12.39 1.35 19.64
N ALA A 441 -11.10 1.63 19.46
CA ALA A 441 -10.04 0.65 19.53
C ALA A 441 -9.81 0.11 20.95
N ARG A 442 -9.13 -1.03 21.06
CA ARG A 442 -8.85 -1.73 22.31
C ARG A 442 -7.35 -1.88 22.54
N PHE A 443 -6.96 -1.77 23.80
CA PHE A 443 -5.69 -2.23 24.31
C PHE A 443 -5.91 -3.60 24.96
N PHE A 444 -5.03 -4.57 24.70
CA PHE A 444 -5.22 -5.94 25.15
C PHE A 444 -3.92 -6.57 25.67
N ALA A 445 -4.07 -7.65 26.48
CA ALA A 445 -3.00 -8.55 26.83
C ALA A 445 -3.34 -9.98 26.40
N PHE A 446 -2.36 -10.66 25.82
CA PHE A 446 -2.43 -12.06 25.41
C PHE A 446 -1.42 -12.88 26.20
N ASP A 447 -1.87 -14.02 26.73
CA ASP A 447 -1.04 -14.98 27.46
C ASP A 447 -0.56 -16.07 26.50
N PRO A 448 0.74 -16.13 26.15
CA PRO A 448 1.28 -17.14 25.27
C PRO A 448 1.21 -18.57 25.82
N GLN A 449 1.23 -18.74 27.15
CA GLN A 449 1.14 -20.05 27.78
C GLN A 449 -0.30 -20.58 27.78
N GLN A 450 -1.26 -19.71 28.10
CA GLN A 450 -2.69 -20.05 28.07
C GLN A 450 -3.28 -19.97 26.66
N LYS A 451 -2.52 -19.41 25.68
CA LYS A 451 -2.93 -19.24 24.27
C LYS A 451 -4.23 -18.47 24.09
N ARG A 452 -4.45 -17.45 24.91
CA ARG A 452 -5.67 -16.65 24.91
C ARG A 452 -5.46 -15.21 25.36
N LYS A 453 -6.35 -14.35 24.94
CA LYS A 453 -6.46 -12.99 25.45
C LYS A 453 -6.94 -13.04 26.90
N VAL A 454 -6.21 -12.36 27.79
CA VAL A 454 -6.48 -12.33 29.26
C VAL A 454 -6.94 -10.94 29.73
N PHE A 455 -6.78 -9.91 28.91
CA PHE A 455 -7.24 -8.56 29.19
C PHE A 455 -7.63 -7.83 27.91
N GLU A 456 -8.65 -6.98 28.00
CA GLU A 456 -9.04 -6.05 26.93
C GLU A 456 -9.79 -4.87 27.53
N ALA A 457 -9.38 -3.64 27.16
CA ALA A 457 -10.05 -2.41 27.58
C ALA A 457 -9.86 -1.27 26.58
N ALA A 458 -10.78 -0.33 26.59
CA ALA A 458 -10.57 1.00 26.01
C ALA A 458 -9.92 1.89 27.07
N LEU A 459 -8.65 2.22 26.94
CA LEU A 459 -7.93 3.12 27.86
C LEU A 459 -8.26 4.59 27.59
N ALA A 460 -8.75 4.91 26.40
CA ALA A 460 -9.20 6.24 26.01
C ALA A 460 -10.53 6.15 25.25
N PRO A 461 -11.58 6.83 25.71
CA PRO A 461 -12.87 6.87 25.01
C PRO A 461 -12.73 7.42 23.59
N GLY A 462 -13.36 6.75 22.62
CA GLY A 462 -13.36 7.16 21.21
C GLY A 462 -12.01 7.00 20.48
N ALA A 463 -11.05 6.29 21.07
CA ALA A 463 -9.76 6.03 20.41
C ALA A 463 -9.95 5.28 19.09
N GLY A 464 -9.45 5.82 17.99
CA GLY A 464 -9.45 5.13 16.70
C GLY A 464 -8.37 4.04 16.61
N SER A 465 -7.25 4.20 17.33
CA SER A 465 -6.17 3.19 17.38
C SER A 465 -5.23 3.40 18.55
N TYR A 466 -4.46 2.33 18.85
CA TYR A 466 -3.27 2.34 19.70
C TYR A 466 -2.05 2.07 18.84
N PRO A 467 -1.51 3.08 18.13
CA PRO A 467 -0.56 2.89 17.03
C PRO A 467 0.83 2.40 17.45
N ALA A 468 1.21 2.60 18.71
CA ALA A 468 2.50 2.17 19.22
C ALA A 468 2.37 1.60 20.64
N THR A 469 3.07 0.50 20.89
CA THR A 469 3.15 -0.15 22.22
C THR A 469 4.61 -0.57 22.45
N ALA A 470 5.12 -0.32 23.66
CA ALA A 470 6.46 -0.71 24.09
C ALA A 470 6.45 -1.18 25.55
N ALA A 471 7.38 -2.06 25.91
CA ALA A 471 7.59 -2.50 27.28
C ALA A 471 8.93 -2.01 27.82
N ALA A 472 8.93 -1.43 29.01
CA ALA A 472 10.13 -0.99 29.71
C ALA A 472 9.92 -1.05 31.22
N ASP A 473 10.92 -1.54 31.95
CA ASP A 473 11.01 -1.51 33.43
C ASP A 473 9.80 -2.14 34.16
N GLY A 474 9.21 -3.18 33.55
CA GLY A 474 8.04 -3.90 34.09
C GLY A 474 6.72 -3.16 33.91
N LYS A 475 6.68 -2.14 33.07
CA LYS A 475 5.48 -1.43 32.64
C LYS A 475 5.32 -1.54 31.13
N VAL A 476 4.09 -1.30 30.68
CA VAL A 476 3.76 -1.21 29.25
C VAL A 476 3.29 0.20 28.93
N TYR A 477 3.77 0.71 27.83
CA TYR A 477 3.51 2.05 27.33
C TYR A 477 2.78 1.93 26.01
N THR A 478 1.64 2.60 25.89
CA THR A 478 0.88 2.64 24.64
C THR A 478 0.39 4.06 24.36
N THR A 479 0.08 4.36 23.11
CA THR A 479 -0.25 5.73 22.69
C THR A 479 -1.63 5.82 22.04
N VAL A 480 -2.29 6.96 22.23
CA VAL A 480 -3.52 7.36 21.54
C VAL A 480 -3.42 8.86 21.26
N GLY A 481 -3.47 9.22 19.96
CA GLY A 481 -3.29 10.62 19.58
C GLY A 481 -1.98 11.20 20.12
N ASP A 482 -2.07 12.27 20.88
CA ASP A 482 -0.95 12.97 21.53
C ASP A 482 -0.76 12.57 23.00
N ARG A 483 -1.21 11.39 23.41
CA ARG A 483 -1.10 10.90 24.78
C ARG A 483 -0.37 9.58 24.86
N LEU A 484 0.50 9.46 25.87
CA LEU A 484 1.19 8.24 26.28
C LEU A 484 0.56 7.71 27.57
N PHE A 485 0.12 6.46 27.53
CA PHE A 485 -0.48 5.74 28.65
C PHE A 485 0.55 4.78 29.25
N THR A 486 0.74 4.82 30.56
CA THR A 486 1.56 3.86 31.32
C THR A 486 0.62 2.85 31.97
N PHE A 487 0.77 1.59 31.63
CA PHE A 487 -0.05 0.48 32.11
C PHE A 487 0.79 -0.47 32.99
N ASP A 488 0.21 -0.91 34.10
CA ASP A 488 0.83 -1.88 35.00
C ASP A 488 0.36 -3.31 34.68
N PRO A 489 1.24 -4.18 34.18
CA PRO A 489 0.90 -5.57 33.88
C PRO A 489 0.52 -6.42 35.11
N GLN A 490 0.99 -6.05 36.29
CA GLN A 490 0.71 -6.83 37.51
C GLN A 490 -0.70 -6.56 38.06
N THR A 491 -1.12 -5.32 38.04
CA THR A 491 -2.45 -4.91 38.51
C THR A 491 -3.49 -4.85 37.40
N MET A 492 -3.07 -4.93 36.13
CA MET A 492 -3.91 -4.74 34.94
C MET A 492 -4.63 -3.38 34.94
N GLN A 493 -3.93 -2.33 35.37
CA GLN A 493 -4.50 -0.99 35.50
C GLN A 493 -3.67 0.07 34.81
N LEU A 494 -4.35 1.12 34.37
CA LEU A 494 -3.74 2.35 33.89
C LEU A 494 -3.18 3.12 35.10
N VAL A 495 -1.87 3.42 35.05
CA VAL A 495 -1.17 4.10 36.17
C VAL A 495 -1.04 5.60 35.90
N ARG A 496 -0.79 5.99 34.65
CA ARG A 496 -0.47 7.38 34.29
C ARG A 496 -0.82 7.67 32.86
N THR A 497 -1.11 8.94 32.60
CA THR A 497 -1.25 9.49 31.24
C THR A 497 -0.39 10.74 31.13
N ASN A 498 0.41 10.84 30.06
CA ASN A 498 1.28 11.98 29.76
C ASN A 498 0.95 12.55 28.39
N SER A 499 1.14 13.86 28.23
CA SER A 499 1.05 14.50 26.92
C SER A 499 2.34 14.31 26.13
N LEU A 500 2.20 14.13 24.81
CA LEU A 500 3.28 14.05 23.82
C LEU A 500 3.35 15.33 22.99
N PRO A 501 4.49 15.59 22.30
CA PRO A 501 4.64 16.77 21.44
C PRO A 501 3.88 16.68 20.11
N GLY A 502 2.79 15.94 20.07
CA GLY A 502 1.90 15.74 18.93
C GLY A 502 1.45 14.29 18.77
N PRO A 503 0.59 14.00 17.78
CA PRO A 503 0.08 12.64 17.54
C PRO A 503 1.20 11.66 17.19
N GLN A 504 1.17 10.49 17.83
CA GLN A 504 2.13 9.41 17.66
C GLN A 504 2.04 8.79 16.27
N GLN A 505 3.21 8.51 15.66
CA GLN A 505 3.30 7.68 14.47
C GLN A 505 3.14 6.19 14.80
N GLN A 506 2.71 5.42 13.81
CA GLN A 506 2.56 3.97 13.95
C GLN A 506 3.96 3.33 14.11
N ILE A 507 4.06 2.32 15.02
CA ILE A 507 5.29 1.54 15.27
C ILE A 507 6.51 2.45 15.56
N SER A 508 6.31 3.52 16.32
CA SER A 508 7.32 4.55 16.52
C SER A 508 7.61 4.82 17.99
N LEU A 509 7.61 3.77 18.80
CA LEU A 509 7.96 3.82 20.23
C LEU A 509 8.80 2.61 20.58
N GLY A 510 9.93 2.82 21.22
CA GLY A 510 10.78 1.72 21.65
C GLY A 510 11.69 2.09 22.82
N ARG A 511 12.18 1.04 23.48
CA ARG A 511 13.11 1.16 24.59
C ARG A 511 14.54 1.34 24.10
N HIS A 512 15.21 2.41 24.54
CA HIS A 512 16.63 2.59 24.40
C HIS A 512 17.39 1.78 25.47
N ARG A 513 18.67 1.42 25.22
CA ARG A 513 19.50 0.62 26.16
C ARG A 513 19.67 1.23 27.53
N ASN A 514 19.60 2.56 27.66
CA ASN A 514 19.68 3.27 28.94
C ASN A 514 18.37 3.30 29.75
N GLY A 515 17.34 2.54 29.32
CA GLY A 515 16.03 2.45 29.99
C GLY A 515 15.01 3.51 29.56
N LEU A 516 15.42 4.55 28.85
CA LEU A 516 14.51 5.57 28.33
C LEU A 516 13.67 5.04 27.17
N LEU A 517 12.50 5.63 26.94
CA LEU A 517 11.71 5.40 25.74
C LEU A 517 11.99 6.52 24.71
N VAL A 518 12.17 6.12 23.48
CA VAL A 518 12.30 7.05 22.35
C VAL A 518 11.10 6.87 21.44
N GLY A 519 10.46 7.96 21.03
CA GLY A 519 9.29 7.92 20.17
C GLY A 519 9.29 9.01 19.11
N LEU A 520 8.45 8.79 18.08
CA LEU A 520 8.23 9.72 16.97
C LEU A 520 6.77 10.12 16.90
N THR A 521 6.52 11.42 16.81
CA THR A 521 5.24 11.95 16.36
C THR A 521 5.31 12.34 14.89
N GLY A 522 4.22 12.85 14.30
CA GLY A 522 4.24 13.30 12.90
C GLY A 522 5.23 14.45 12.62
N ARG A 523 5.73 15.13 13.67
CA ARG A 523 6.61 16.30 13.51
C ARG A 523 7.72 16.43 14.57
N ALA A 524 7.87 15.46 15.46
CA ALA A 524 8.86 15.56 16.52
C ALA A 524 9.46 14.20 16.91
N VAL A 525 10.69 14.23 17.37
CA VAL A 525 11.33 13.16 18.15
C VAL A 525 11.16 13.51 19.63
N TYR A 526 10.84 12.53 20.47
CA TYR A 526 10.79 12.74 21.91
C TYR A 526 11.47 11.60 22.67
N VAL A 527 11.93 11.91 23.88
CA VAL A 527 12.48 10.96 24.85
C VAL A 527 11.67 11.04 26.13
N PHE A 528 11.18 9.89 26.57
CA PHE A 528 10.40 9.77 27.80
C PHE A 528 11.19 8.97 28.83
N ASP A 529 11.31 9.54 30.05
CA ASP A 529 11.92 8.86 31.18
C ASP A 529 10.81 8.09 31.94
N ALA A 530 10.86 6.76 31.84
CA ALA A 530 9.88 5.87 32.46
C ALA A 530 9.88 5.96 33.99
N MET A 531 11.02 6.24 34.62
CA MET A 531 11.15 6.35 36.07
C MET A 531 10.60 7.68 36.59
N LYS A 532 10.90 8.78 35.91
CA LYS A 532 10.36 10.11 36.24
C LYS A 532 8.90 10.24 35.79
N GLY A 533 8.54 9.53 34.74
CA GLY A 533 7.20 9.56 34.14
C GLY A 533 6.93 10.86 33.40
N GLU A 534 7.91 11.36 32.68
CA GLU A 534 7.81 12.62 31.93
C GLU A 534 8.61 12.60 30.63
N VAL A 535 8.23 13.46 29.68
CA VAL A 535 9.03 13.74 28.49
C VAL A 535 10.22 14.61 28.89
N VAL A 536 11.42 14.04 28.85
CA VAL A 536 12.67 14.72 29.27
C VAL A 536 13.37 15.43 28.12
N HIS A 537 13.00 15.11 26.89
CA HIS A 537 13.52 15.78 25.69
C HIS A 537 12.52 15.72 24.56
N SER A 538 12.43 16.80 23.78
CA SER A 538 11.66 16.85 22.54
C SER A 538 12.33 17.81 21.56
N ALA A 539 12.37 17.41 20.29
CA ALA A 539 12.88 18.21 19.19
C ALA A 539 11.97 18.12 17.97
N ALA A 540 11.71 19.28 17.35
CA ALA A 540 10.97 19.31 16.10
C ALA A 540 11.77 18.64 14.97
N ALA A 541 11.11 17.84 14.15
CA ALA A 541 11.69 17.29 12.95
C ALA A 541 11.72 18.35 11.83
N PRO A 542 12.76 18.37 10.98
CA PRO A 542 12.90 19.33 9.89
C PRO A 542 11.90 19.11 8.75
N ALA A 543 11.26 17.94 8.72
CA ALA A 543 10.23 17.54 7.76
C ALA A 543 9.18 16.67 8.45
N GLN A 544 8.02 16.51 7.82
CA GLN A 544 6.99 15.61 8.32
C GLN A 544 7.54 14.18 8.38
N ILE A 545 7.40 13.53 9.52
CA ILE A 545 7.76 12.12 9.71
C ILE A 545 6.61 11.28 9.13
N LEU A 546 6.88 10.53 8.08
CA LEU A 546 5.88 9.71 7.38
C LEU A 546 5.95 8.24 7.80
N CYS A 547 7.13 7.76 8.11
CA CYS A 547 7.30 6.41 8.63
C CYS A 547 8.41 6.37 9.68
N GLY A 548 8.32 5.44 10.60
CA GLY A 548 9.34 5.06 11.55
C GLY A 548 9.49 3.54 11.52
N TYR A 549 10.32 2.94 12.37
CA TYR A 549 11.41 3.67 12.98
C TYR A 549 12.54 2.69 13.28
N ALA A 550 13.74 3.18 13.19
CA ALA A 550 14.89 2.39 13.61
C ALA A 550 15.62 3.12 14.73
N LEU A 551 15.88 2.42 15.82
CA LEU A 551 16.55 2.96 17.00
C LEU A 551 17.89 2.28 17.19
N THR A 552 18.95 3.08 17.31
CA THR A 552 20.29 2.66 17.69
C THR A 552 20.67 3.30 19.02
N ASP A 553 21.85 2.98 19.54
CA ASP A 553 22.36 3.57 20.77
C ASP A 553 22.56 5.08 20.68
N GLU A 554 22.78 5.61 19.49
CA GLU A 554 23.17 7.01 19.29
C GLU A 554 22.08 7.84 18.60
N ALA A 555 21.18 7.20 17.86
CA ALA A 555 20.25 7.91 17.00
C ALA A 555 18.96 7.17 16.73
N VAL A 556 17.92 7.92 16.35
CA VAL A 556 16.69 7.39 15.75
C VAL A 556 16.63 7.78 14.27
N TYR A 557 16.15 6.85 13.45
CA TYR A 557 16.02 6.99 12.01
C TYR A 557 14.56 6.91 11.60
N PHE A 558 14.16 7.73 10.61
CA PHE A 558 12.79 7.78 10.08
C PHE A 558 12.78 8.22 8.62
N GLY A 559 11.69 7.94 7.93
CA GLY A 559 11.45 8.33 6.54
C GLY A 559 10.57 9.58 6.42
N SER A 560 10.90 10.43 5.44
CA SER A 560 10.08 11.55 4.99
C SER A 560 10.13 11.62 3.46
N GLY A 561 9.09 11.13 2.79
CA GLY A 561 9.13 10.89 1.35
C GLY A 561 10.30 9.97 0.98
N PRO A 562 11.13 10.31 -0.01
CA PRO A 562 12.26 9.49 -0.44
C PRO A 562 13.53 9.66 0.43
N ARG A 563 13.45 10.40 1.52
CA ARG A 563 14.61 10.75 2.34
C ARG A 563 14.63 10.00 3.65
N LEU A 564 15.77 9.33 3.94
CA LEU A 564 16.10 8.79 5.25
C LEU A 564 16.71 9.89 6.10
N TRP A 565 16.10 10.15 7.26
CA TRP A 565 16.58 11.11 8.24
C TRP A 565 17.18 10.41 9.44
N ARG A 566 18.18 11.05 10.06
CA ARG A 566 18.81 10.65 11.32
C ARG A 566 18.74 11.78 12.31
N TYR A 567 18.25 11.47 13.52
CA TYR A 567 18.29 12.38 14.65
C TYR A 567 19.20 11.81 15.72
N TRP A 568 20.26 12.54 16.06
CA TRP A 568 21.17 12.15 17.13
C TRP A 568 20.49 12.34 18.48
N LEU A 569 20.44 11.27 19.28
CA LEU A 569 19.90 11.33 20.63
C LEU A 569 20.82 12.16 21.52
N PRO A 570 20.28 13.07 22.35
CA PRO A 570 21.08 13.79 23.31
C PRO A 570 21.70 12.79 24.31
N ARG A 571 22.89 13.16 24.85
CA ARG A 571 23.45 12.42 25.97
C ARG A 571 22.61 12.66 27.21
N LEU A 572 21.55 11.85 27.35
CA LEU A 572 20.70 11.84 28.54
C LEU A 572 21.31 10.83 29.53
N GLU A 573 21.64 11.30 30.73
CA GLU A 573 21.96 10.38 31.83
C GLU A 573 20.71 9.62 32.17
N GLY A 574 20.62 8.38 31.75
CA GLY A 574 19.60 7.46 32.17
C GLY A 574 19.79 7.14 33.64
N SER A 575 18.71 6.99 34.39
CA SER A 575 18.78 6.47 35.76
C SER A 575 19.46 5.09 35.71
N LYS A 576 20.58 4.96 36.44
CA LYS A 576 21.32 3.70 36.65
C LYS A 576 20.46 2.69 37.39
#